data_8b074886ff4b23e51b7aa3f0d3feb2cd
#
_entry.id   8b074886ff4b23e51b7aa3f0d3feb2cd
#
_cell.length_a   1.000
_cell.length_b   1.000
_cell.length_c   1.000
_cell.angle_alpha   90.00
_cell.angle_beta   90.00
_cell.angle_gamma   90.00
#
_symmetry.space_group_name_H-M   'P 1'
#
loop_
_entity.id
_entity.type
_entity.pdbx_description
1 polymer ?
#
loop_
_entity_poly.entity_id
_entity_poly.type
_entity_poly.pdbx_seq_one_letter_code
_entity_poly.pdbx_strand_id
1 'polypeptide(L)'
;MRYYDIETFLAIVRYRSLSQAASALFIAQSTVSQRLKKLEDEIGSPLVSRKRGMNEVELTPKGEQFIAVAEQMLNIWKEAESICSEPDYFPFSIGAVENLTATMLPQLFAQVLSQDPHILLSSFTAHCVTLYNMVDRRELDVAFVVRKIDVPSIRITPILTERMLLVCKRGFLPSGVVELAQLDVHKEIFCSWGVEFREWHSGVWGRSAKPLVEVDSMSLFLHMSASLDCWFICPESIAQFCRKYHDLEIHELGFPAPQRTIYLIERSSQLNNRKHGMEVLLACLDQKKDLLF
;
A
#
# COMPACT_ATOMS: atom_id res chain seq x y z
N MET A 1 22.60 16.77 -16.33
CA MET A 1 22.22 16.27 -14.99
C MET A 1 22.99 15.00 -14.69
N ARG A 2 23.65 14.92 -13.55
CA ARG A 2 24.36 13.72 -13.08
C ARG A 2 23.62 13.12 -11.90
N TYR A 3 23.78 11.82 -11.67
CA TYR A 3 23.24 11.11 -10.51
C TYR A 3 23.48 11.88 -9.19
N TYR A 4 24.73 12.23 -8.92
CA TYR A 4 25.11 12.93 -7.68
C TYR A 4 24.51 14.33 -7.52
N ASP A 5 24.14 15.01 -8.60
CA ASP A 5 23.50 16.33 -8.55
C ASP A 5 22.04 16.17 -8.07
N ILE A 6 21.35 15.13 -8.56
CA ILE A 6 19.98 14.78 -8.17
C ILE A 6 19.94 14.23 -6.74
N GLU A 7 20.83 13.31 -6.38
CA GLU A 7 20.98 12.78 -5.03
C GLU A 7 21.20 13.90 -4.00
N THR A 8 22.06 14.87 -4.35
CA THR A 8 22.31 16.04 -3.49
C THR A 8 21.06 16.89 -3.30
N PHE A 9 20.27 17.12 -4.36
CA PHE A 9 19.01 17.85 -4.24
C PHE A 9 18.03 17.12 -3.30
N LEU A 10 17.84 15.81 -3.45
CA LEU A 10 16.95 15.05 -2.58
C LEU A 10 17.44 14.99 -1.12
N ALA A 11 18.76 14.96 -0.89
CA ALA A 11 19.30 15.09 0.46
C ALA A 11 18.98 16.48 1.06
N ILE A 12 19.07 17.57 0.28
CA ILE A 12 18.68 18.92 0.73
C ILE A 12 17.18 18.96 1.06
N VAL A 13 16.33 18.36 0.24
CA VAL A 13 14.88 18.24 0.48
C VAL A 13 14.60 17.55 1.82
N ARG A 14 15.28 16.43 2.07
CA ARG A 14 15.11 15.61 3.27
C ARG A 14 15.54 16.31 4.55
N TYR A 15 16.71 16.93 4.53
CA TYR A 15 17.33 17.54 5.72
C TYR A 15 17.05 19.02 5.88
N ARG A 16 16.49 19.68 4.89
CA ARG A 16 16.21 21.14 4.85
C ARG A 16 17.41 22.01 5.21
N SER A 17 18.62 21.47 5.02
CA SER A 17 19.89 22.13 5.38
C SER A 17 21.03 21.62 4.49
N LEU A 18 21.79 22.55 3.90
CA LEU A 18 22.94 22.18 3.08
C LEU A 18 24.07 21.52 3.89
N SER A 19 24.25 21.93 5.15
CA SER A 19 25.28 21.32 6.03
C SER A 19 24.88 19.92 6.46
N GLN A 20 23.62 19.69 6.81
CA GLN A 20 23.13 18.34 7.16
C GLN A 20 23.13 17.40 5.95
N ALA A 21 22.73 17.91 4.77
CA ALA A 21 22.84 17.15 3.53
C ALA A 21 24.29 16.76 3.21
N ALA A 22 25.24 17.69 3.41
CA ALA A 22 26.67 17.43 3.25
C ALA A 22 27.19 16.34 4.20
N SER A 23 26.80 16.40 5.46
CA SER A 23 27.14 15.39 6.47
C SER A 23 26.55 14.02 6.11
N ALA A 24 25.29 13.97 5.66
CA ALA A 24 24.59 12.73 5.27
C ALA A 24 25.20 12.08 4.02
N LEU A 25 25.71 12.89 3.09
CA LEU A 25 26.37 12.44 1.86
C LEU A 25 27.90 12.24 1.99
N PHE A 26 28.46 12.51 3.17
CA PHE A 26 29.91 12.44 3.44
C PHE A 26 30.75 13.30 2.48
N ILE A 27 30.28 14.51 2.14
CA ILE A 27 30.98 15.47 1.27
C ILE A 27 31.02 16.85 1.90
N ALA A 28 31.87 17.73 1.36
CA ALA A 28 31.94 19.12 1.82
C ALA A 28 30.68 19.92 1.44
N GLN A 29 30.26 20.84 2.31
CA GLN A 29 29.10 21.72 2.04
C GLN A 29 29.29 22.56 0.77
N SER A 30 30.53 22.96 0.42
CA SER A 30 30.84 23.61 -0.83
C SER A 30 30.50 22.77 -2.05
N THR A 31 30.75 21.45 -1.98
CA THR A 31 30.37 20.47 -3.01
C THR A 31 28.86 20.36 -3.16
N VAL A 32 28.12 20.32 -2.05
CA VAL A 32 26.64 20.34 -2.06
C VAL A 32 26.14 21.60 -2.78
N SER A 33 26.69 22.78 -2.44
CA SER A 33 26.29 24.02 -3.07
C SER A 33 26.63 24.08 -4.57
N GLN A 34 27.77 23.52 -4.99
CA GLN A 34 28.17 23.45 -6.39
C GLN A 34 27.25 22.49 -7.19
N ARG A 35 26.95 21.30 -6.64
CA ARG A 35 26.06 20.33 -7.29
C ARG A 35 24.65 20.88 -7.44
N LEU A 36 24.12 21.53 -6.39
CA LEU A 36 22.82 22.17 -6.46
C LEU A 36 22.78 23.26 -7.52
N LYS A 37 23.75 24.19 -7.51
CA LYS A 37 23.82 25.25 -8.49
C LYS A 37 23.88 24.72 -9.92
N LYS A 38 24.71 23.70 -10.16
CA LYS A 38 24.81 23.06 -11.46
C LYS A 38 23.47 22.44 -11.92
N LEU A 39 22.74 21.79 -11.00
CA LEU A 39 21.42 21.23 -11.28
C LEU A 39 20.42 22.34 -11.65
N GLU A 40 20.40 23.44 -10.88
CA GLU A 40 19.54 24.60 -11.13
C GLU A 40 19.86 25.29 -12.46
N ASP A 41 21.15 25.41 -12.80
CA ASP A 41 21.62 25.97 -14.07
C ASP A 41 21.16 25.09 -15.26
N GLU A 42 21.23 23.77 -15.14
CA GLU A 42 20.78 22.82 -16.17
C GLU A 42 19.24 22.79 -16.32
N ILE A 43 18.51 22.97 -15.24
CA ILE A 43 17.02 23.07 -15.24
C ILE A 43 16.56 24.47 -15.69
N GLY A 44 17.44 25.47 -15.58
CA GLY A 44 17.13 26.85 -15.90
C GLY A 44 16.24 27.56 -14.87
N SER A 45 16.22 27.06 -13.63
CA SER A 45 15.41 27.63 -12.55
C SER A 45 15.92 27.25 -11.16
N PRO A 46 15.87 28.18 -10.17
CA PRO A 46 16.16 27.81 -8.78
C PRO A 46 15.14 26.81 -8.24
N LEU A 47 15.65 25.76 -7.60
CA LEU A 47 14.86 24.73 -6.93
C LEU A 47 14.73 25.00 -5.43
N VAL A 48 15.69 25.72 -4.87
CA VAL A 48 15.70 26.11 -3.46
C VAL A 48 15.88 27.60 -3.29
N SER A 49 15.29 28.15 -2.23
CA SER A 49 15.46 29.54 -1.80
C SER A 49 16.16 29.56 -0.44
N ARG A 50 17.03 30.55 -0.26
CA ARG A 50 17.71 30.82 1.02
C ARG A 50 17.11 32.07 1.64
N LYS A 51 16.54 31.97 2.83
CA LYS A 51 16.24 33.17 3.63
C LYS A 51 17.55 33.70 4.23
N ARG A 52 17.83 35.00 4.03
CA ARG A 52 18.98 35.66 4.66
C ARG A 52 18.91 35.48 6.18
N GLY A 53 19.94 34.86 6.77
CA GLY A 53 20.10 34.73 8.21
C GLY A 53 19.54 33.45 8.83
N MET A 54 18.96 32.51 8.06
CA MET A 54 18.56 31.18 8.53
C MET A 54 19.40 30.10 7.86
N ASN A 55 19.76 29.08 8.65
CA ASN A 55 20.43 27.86 8.14
C ASN A 55 19.47 26.90 7.41
N GLU A 56 18.19 27.23 7.37
CA GLU A 56 17.16 26.43 6.71
C GLU A 56 17.01 26.81 5.23
N VAL A 57 16.80 25.79 4.43
CA VAL A 57 16.56 25.88 2.98
C VAL A 57 15.09 25.60 2.73
N GLU A 58 14.40 26.51 2.05
CA GLU A 58 13.04 26.33 1.56
C GLU A 58 13.03 25.92 0.09
N LEU A 59 12.09 25.10 -0.30
CA LEU A 59 11.89 24.75 -1.70
C LEU A 59 11.17 25.89 -2.43
N THR A 60 11.50 26.08 -3.69
CA THR A 60 10.68 26.88 -4.59
C THR A 60 9.48 26.02 -5.07
N PRO A 61 8.40 26.62 -5.62
CA PRO A 61 7.33 25.87 -6.25
C PRO A 61 7.81 24.89 -7.34
N LYS A 62 8.88 25.26 -8.06
CA LYS A 62 9.51 24.36 -9.04
C LYS A 62 10.33 23.26 -8.37
N GLY A 63 10.96 23.55 -7.23
CA GLY A 63 11.65 22.56 -6.40
C GLY A 63 10.71 21.50 -5.89
N GLU A 64 9.52 21.90 -5.42
CA GLU A 64 8.48 20.95 -4.98
C GLU A 64 8.00 20.03 -6.13
N GLN A 65 7.76 20.61 -7.31
CA GLN A 65 7.39 19.84 -8.50
C GLN A 65 8.52 18.90 -8.96
N PHE A 66 9.79 19.33 -8.80
CA PHE A 66 10.94 18.54 -9.25
C PHE A 66 11.24 17.33 -8.35
N ILE A 67 10.77 17.28 -7.09
CA ILE A 67 11.00 16.14 -6.18
C ILE A 67 10.60 14.83 -6.84
N ALA A 68 9.36 14.74 -7.33
CA ALA A 68 8.86 13.50 -7.92
C ALA A 68 9.67 13.07 -9.16
N VAL A 69 10.12 14.02 -9.97
CA VAL A 69 10.98 13.76 -11.13
C VAL A 69 12.36 13.29 -10.70
N ALA A 70 12.96 13.92 -9.67
CA ALA A 70 14.27 13.57 -9.14
C ALA A 70 14.27 12.15 -8.54
N GLU A 71 13.24 11.77 -7.78
CA GLU A 71 13.07 10.42 -7.24
C GLU A 71 12.96 9.38 -8.37
N GLN A 72 12.16 9.67 -9.38
CA GLN A 72 12.01 8.79 -10.53
C GLN A 72 13.32 8.62 -11.31
N MET A 73 14.11 9.69 -11.48
CA MET A 73 15.41 9.62 -12.15
C MET A 73 16.41 8.76 -11.37
N LEU A 74 16.47 8.88 -10.02
CA LEU A 74 17.34 8.03 -9.20
C LEU A 74 16.93 6.56 -9.28
N ASN A 75 15.63 6.29 -9.30
CA ASN A 75 15.13 4.92 -9.42
C ASN A 75 15.51 4.30 -10.77
N ILE A 76 15.36 5.05 -11.87
CA ILE A 76 15.80 4.61 -13.21
C ILE A 76 17.31 4.38 -13.25
N TRP A 77 18.11 5.22 -12.56
CA TRP A 77 19.57 5.07 -12.52
C TRP A 77 19.99 3.78 -11.78
N LYS A 78 19.44 3.54 -10.59
CA LYS A 78 19.66 2.29 -9.84
C LYS A 78 19.32 1.07 -10.66
N GLU A 79 18.32 1.19 -11.48
CA GLU A 79 17.88 0.16 -12.40
C GLU A 79 18.89 -0.07 -13.54
N ALA A 80 19.41 1.00 -14.14
CA ALA A 80 20.46 0.89 -15.15
C ALA A 80 21.75 0.22 -14.56
N GLU A 81 22.09 0.52 -13.31
CA GLU A 81 23.19 -0.13 -12.60
C GLU A 81 22.94 -1.64 -12.39
N SER A 82 21.71 -2.04 -12.13
CA SER A 82 21.35 -3.45 -11.94
C SER A 82 21.44 -4.29 -13.23
N ILE A 83 21.37 -3.67 -14.40
CA ILE A 83 21.53 -4.37 -15.69
C ILE A 83 22.96 -4.90 -15.89
N CYS A 84 23.95 -4.22 -15.31
CA CYS A 84 25.37 -4.57 -15.44
C CYS A 84 25.86 -5.57 -14.40
N SER A 85 25.07 -5.89 -13.39
CA SER A 85 25.35 -6.91 -12.39
C SER A 85 24.48 -8.13 -12.69
N GLU A 86 25.08 -9.33 -12.75
CA GLU A 86 24.30 -10.57 -12.59
C GLU A 86 24.01 -10.68 -11.08
N PRO A 87 22.80 -10.32 -10.63
CA PRO A 87 22.51 -10.37 -9.20
C PRO A 87 22.29 -11.82 -8.79
N ASP A 88 22.99 -12.26 -7.75
CA ASP A 88 22.64 -13.50 -7.05
C ASP A 88 21.22 -13.46 -6.47
N TYR A 89 20.64 -12.26 -6.43
CA TYR A 89 19.32 -11.99 -5.84
C TYR A 89 18.54 -10.93 -6.63
N PHE A 90 17.21 -11.12 -6.70
CA PHE A 90 16.28 -10.25 -7.41
C PHE A 90 15.40 -9.48 -6.42
N PRO A 91 15.65 -8.19 -6.14
CA PRO A 91 14.79 -7.40 -5.28
C PRO A 91 13.41 -7.20 -5.93
N PHE A 92 12.35 -7.49 -5.17
CA PHE A 92 10.98 -7.33 -5.61
C PHE A 92 10.10 -6.75 -4.49
N SER A 93 9.50 -5.60 -4.74
CA SER A 93 8.76 -4.81 -3.75
C SER A 93 7.25 -4.89 -4.00
N ILE A 94 6.50 -5.25 -2.96
CA ILE A 94 5.06 -5.44 -3.03
C ILE A 94 4.38 -4.50 -2.04
N GLY A 95 3.46 -3.66 -2.53
CA GLY A 95 2.59 -2.85 -1.70
C GLY A 95 1.25 -3.54 -1.45
N ALA A 96 0.63 -3.28 -0.29
CA ALA A 96 -0.74 -3.71 -0.05
C ALA A 96 -1.45 -2.79 0.95
N VAL A 97 -2.79 -2.75 0.90
CA VAL A 97 -3.57 -2.17 1.99
C VAL A 97 -3.47 -3.05 3.24
N GLU A 98 -3.61 -2.45 4.44
CA GLU A 98 -3.32 -3.09 5.72
C GLU A 98 -3.95 -4.49 5.88
N ASN A 99 -5.22 -4.61 5.55
CA ASN A 99 -5.92 -5.88 5.70
C ASN A 99 -5.36 -7.00 4.79
N LEU A 100 -4.95 -6.69 3.57
CA LEU A 100 -4.32 -7.65 2.66
C LEU A 100 -2.89 -7.99 3.09
N THR A 101 -2.19 -7.07 3.72
CA THR A 101 -0.87 -7.34 4.33
C THR A 101 -0.98 -8.41 5.41
N ALA A 102 -2.07 -8.40 6.21
CA ALA A 102 -2.26 -9.38 7.27
C ALA A 102 -2.82 -10.73 6.76
N THR A 103 -3.73 -10.71 5.78
CA THR A 103 -4.47 -11.92 5.37
C THR A 103 -3.84 -12.65 4.19
N MET A 104 -3.41 -11.93 3.16
CA MET A 104 -2.97 -12.48 1.88
C MET A 104 -1.45 -12.57 1.74
N LEU A 105 -0.72 -11.49 2.06
CA LEU A 105 0.72 -11.44 1.78
C LEU A 105 1.56 -12.52 2.47
N PRO A 106 1.30 -12.95 3.73
CA PRO A 106 2.12 -13.96 4.38
C PRO A 106 2.16 -15.29 3.60
N GLN A 107 1.02 -15.73 3.10
CA GLN A 107 0.94 -16.97 2.31
C GLN A 107 1.54 -16.78 0.93
N LEU A 108 1.28 -15.65 0.29
CA LEU A 108 1.84 -15.31 -1.02
C LEU A 108 3.38 -15.22 -0.97
N PHE A 109 3.95 -14.59 0.05
CA PHE A 109 5.40 -14.50 0.25
C PHE A 109 6.02 -15.88 0.47
N ALA A 110 5.41 -16.72 1.29
CA ALA A 110 5.87 -18.08 1.49
C ALA A 110 5.90 -18.89 0.19
N GLN A 111 4.92 -18.69 -0.69
CA GLN A 111 4.86 -19.34 -2.00
C GLN A 111 5.92 -18.81 -2.96
N VAL A 112 6.05 -17.49 -3.09
CA VAL A 112 7.06 -16.86 -3.95
C VAL A 112 8.46 -17.33 -3.55
N LEU A 113 8.79 -17.28 -2.26
CA LEU A 113 10.11 -17.72 -1.76
C LEU A 113 10.33 -19.23 -1.87
N SER A 114 9.27 -20.05 -1.88
CA SER A 114 9.40 -21.49 -2.12
C SER A 114 9.65 -21.82 -3.59
N GLN A 115 9.17 -20.99 -4.52
CA GLN A 115 9.42 -21.14 -5.94
C GLN A 115 10.80 -20.63 -6.34
N ASP A 116 11.20 -19.47 -5.78
CA ASP A 116 12.53 -18.92 -6.02
C ASP A 116 13.07 -18.22 -4.76
N PRO A 117 14.02 -18.83 -4.04
CA PRO A 117 14.64 -18.26 -2.86
C PRO A 117 15.59 -17.09 -3.15
N HIS A 118 15.93 -16.82 -4.43
CA HIS A 118 16.76 -15.69 -4.82
C HIS A 118 15.97 -14.37 -4.91
N ILE A 119 14.63 -14.40 -4.79
CA ILE A 119 13.81 -13.20 -4.75
C ILE A 119 13.90 -12.58 -3.36
N LEU A 120 14.38 -11.32 -3.28
CA LEU A 120 14.37 -10.52 -2.07
C LEU A 120 13.08 -9.72 -1.99
N LEU A 121 12.10 -10.24 -1.23
CA LEU A 121 10.81 -9.59 -1.05
C LEU A 121 10.90 -8.45 -0.04
N SER A 122 10.28 -7.33 -0.37
CA SER A 122 9.97 -6.26 0.56
C SER A 122 8.48 -5.91 0.50
N SER A 123 7.88 -5.54 1.66
CA SER A 123 6.48 -5.16 1.70
C SER A 123 6.29 -3.75 2.23
N PHE A 124 5.29 -3.05 1.67
CA PHE A 124 4.88 -1.72 2.11
C PHE A 124 3.37 -1.70 2.32
N THR A 125 2.96 -1.14 3.46
CA THR A 125 1.54 -0.97 3.79
C THR A 125 1.17 0.49 3.68
N ALA A 126 0.16 0.80 2.87
CA ALA A 126 -0.35 2.16 2.70
C ALA A 126 -1.80 2.13 2.17
N HIS A 127 -2.45 3.31 2.13
CA HIS A 127 -3.75 3.47 1.48
C HIS A 127 -3.64 3.38 -0.05
N CYS A 128 -4.75 3.00 -0.72
CA CYS A 128 -4.79 2.79 -2.17
C CYS A 128 -4.15 3.94 -2.96
N VAL A 129 -4.50 5.21 -2.68
CA VAL A 129 -3.97 6.38 -3.42
C VAL A 129 -2.44 6.45 -3.32
N THR A 130 -1.88 6.22 -2.12
CA THR A 130 -0.44 6.20 -1.90
C THR A 130 0.22 5.06 -2.67
N LEU A 131 -0.38 3.86 -2.65
CA LEU A 131 0.13 2.70 -3.39
C LEU A 131 0.15 2.94 -4.90
N TYR A 132 -0.91 3.55 -5.46
CA TYR A 132 -0.93 3.95 -6.87
C TYR A 132 0.22 4.90 -7.21
N ASN A 133 0.46 5.92 -6.36
CA ASN A 133 1.56 6.86 -6.56
C ASN A 133 2.93 6.17 -6.47
N MET A 134 3.12 5.25 -5.52
CA MET A 134 4.39 4.52 -5.35
C MET A 134 4.67 3.60 -6.54
N VAL A 135 3.66 2.91 -7.07
CA VAL A 135 3.80 2.09 -8.29
C VAL A 135 4.09 2.98 -9.51
N ASP A 136 3.40 4.11 -9.65
CA ASP A 136 3.64 5.04 -10.76
C ASP A 136 5.06 5.63 -10.74
N ARG A 137 5.58 5.94 -9.55
CA ARG A 137 6.94 6.45 -9.36
C ARG A 137 8.02 5.37 -9.33
N ARG A 138 7.66 4.09 -9.53
CA ARG A 138 8.59 2.95 -9.47
C ARG A 138 9.26 2.74 -8.10
N GLU A 139 8.63 3.24 -7.04
CA GLU A 139 9.02 2.95 -5.65
C GLU A 139 8.59 1.54 -5.23
N LEU A 140 7.51 1.02 -5.88
CA LEU A 140 7.03 -0.34 -5.76
C LEU A 140 6.93 -0.98 -7.15
N ASP A 141 7.18 -2.29 -7.22
CA ASP A 141 7.02 -3.07 -8.44
C ASP A 141 5.57 -3.36 -8.73
N VAL A 142 4.82 -3.75 -7.70
CA VAL A 142 3.39 -4.03 -7.75
C VAL A 142 2.72 -3.63 -6.45
N ALA A 143 1.38 -3.49 -6.47
CA ALA A 143 0.63 -3.40 -5.23
C ALA A 143 -0.74 -4.09 -5.35
N PHE A 144 -1.25 -4.56 -4.20
CA PHE A 144 -2.60 -5.10 -4.04
C PHE A 144 -3.49 -4.04 -3.41
N VAL A 145 -4.54 -3.67 -4.11
CA VAL A 145 -5.48 -2.61 -3.73
C VAL A 145 -6.92 -3.09 -3.82
N VAL A 146 -7.83 -2.39 -3.13
CA VAL A 146 -9.27 -2.72 -3.11
C VAL A 146 -10.13 -1.63 -3.78
N ARG A 147 -9.48 -0.68 -4.43
CA ARG A 147 -10.14 0.39 -5.15
C ARG A 147 -9.49 0.58 -6.51
N LYS A 148 -10.31 0.61 -7.55
CA LYS A 148 -9.85 0.96 -8.89
C LYS A 148 -9.73 2.48 -9.01
N ILE A 149 -8.54 2.97 -9.39
CA ILE A 149 -8.27 4.37 -9.71
C ILE A 149 -7.66 4.39 -11.11
N ASP A 150 -8.25 5.15 -12.00
CA ASP A 150 -7.76 5.23 -13.38
C ASP A 150 -6.50 6.10 -13.45
N VAL A 151 -5.37 5.45 -13.75
CA VAL A 151 -4.05 6.07 -13.92
C VAL A 151 -3.46 5.53 -15.23
N PRO A 152 -3.21 6.36 -16.25
CA PRO A 152 -2.84 5.90 -17.60
C PRO A 152 -1.60 5.01 -17.67
N SER A 153 -0.65 5.21 -16.75
CA SER A 153 0.62 4.46 -16.66
C SER A 153 0.49 3.13 -15.93
N ILE A 154 -0.66 2.82 -15.32
CA ILE A 154 -0.87 1.66 -14.46
C ILE A 154 -1.84 0.68 -15.11
N ARG A 155 -1.45 -0.59 -15.18
CA ARG A 155 -2.33 -1.71 -15.48
C ARG A 155 -3.00 -2.18 -14.21
N ILE A 156 -4.31 -2.40 -14.27
CA ILE A 156 -5.12 -2.86 -13.15
C ILE A 156 -5.71 -4.22 -13.52
N THR A 157 -5.35 -5.26 -12.78
CA THR A 157 -5.82 -6.62 -13.02
C THR A 157 -6.66 -7.08 -11.82
N PRO A 158 -7.93 -7.46 -12.00
CA PRO A 158 -8.73 -8.04 -10.93
C PRO A 158 -8.19 -9.43 -10.58
N ILE A 159 -7.95 -9.69 -9.30
CA ILE A 159 -7.40 -10.95 -8.80
C ILE A 159 -8.50 -11.81 -8.17
N LEU A 160 -9.30 -11.19 -7.29
CA LEU A 160 -10.33 -11.89 -6.55
C LEU A 160 -11.49 -10.95 -6.22
N THR A 161 -12.72 -11.48 -6.27
CA THR A 161 -13.90 -10.78 -5.75
C THR A 161 -14.45 -11.55 -4.58
N GLU A 162 -14.63 -10.88 -3.44
CA GLU A 162 -15.07 -11.43 -2.18
C GLU A 162 -16.47 -10.95 -1.85
N ARG A 163 -17.25 -11.82 -1.22
CA ARG A 163 -18.52 -11.47 -0.59
C ARG A 163 -18.29 -10.94 0.82
N MET A 164 -19.29 -10.26 1.37
CA MET A 164 -19.31 -9.85 2.77
C MET A 164 -19.97 -10.95 3.61
N LEU A 165 -19.39 -11.22 4.78
CA LEU A 165 -19.88 -12.17 5.77
C LEU A 165 -20.03 -11.47 7.10
N LEU A 166 -20.93 -11.98 7.94
CA LEU A 166 -21.06 -11.52 9.32
C LEU A 166 -20.24 -12.43 10.22
N VAL A 167 -19.56 -11.84 11.17
CA VAL A 167 -18.76 -12.54 12.18
C VAL A 167 -19.13 -12.03 13.57
N CYS A 168 -19.25 -12.94 14.51
CA CYS A 168 -19.51 -12.65 15.90
C CYS A 168 -18.91 -13.74 16.81
N LYS A 169 -18.93 -13.54 18.12
CA LYS A 169 -18.58 -14.61 19.07
C LYS A 169 -19.53 -15.80 18.92
N ARG A 170 -19.00 -16.98 19.19
CA ARG A 170 -19.77 -18.22 19.20
C ARG A 170 -20.98 -18.10 20.12
N GLY A 171 -22.19 -18.41 19.59
CA GLY A 171 -23.44 -18.37 20.32
C GLY A 171 -24.00 -16.96 20.57
N PHE A 172 -23.42 -15.91 19.98
CA PHE A 172 -23.95 -14.55 20.08
C PHE A 172 -25.21 -14.35 19.22
N LEU A 173 -25.26 -15.00 18.06
CA LEU A 173 -26.40 -15.04 17.16
C LEU A 173 -26.85 -16.49 16.94
N PRO A 174 -28.11 -16.73 16.54
CA PRO A 174 -28.54 -18.04 16.11
C PRO A 174 -27.74 -18.54 14.90
N SER A 175 -27.45 -19.86 14.85
CA SER A 175 -26.74 -20.45 13.72
C SER A 175 -27.51 -20.31 12.42
N GLY A 176 -26.80 -20.06 11.29
CA GLY A 176 -27.38 -20.00 9.95
C GLY A 176 -27.28 -18.62 9.30
N VAL A 177 -28.24 -18.33 8.43
CA VAL A 177 -28.34 -17.03 7.73
C VAL A 177 -28.87 -15.99 8.69
N VAL A 178 -28.21 -14.84 8.75
CA VAL A 178 -28.60 -13.75 9.65
C VAL A 178 -29.37 -12.68 8.90
N GLU A 179 -30.57 -12.40 9.36
CA GLU A 179 -31.44 -11.36 8.82
C GLU A 179 -31.15 -10.00 9.46
N LEU A 180 -31.38 -8.92 8.71
CA LEU A 180 -31.14 -7.56 9.18
C LEU A 180 -31.85 -7.24 10.49
N ALA A 181 -33.08 -7.73 10.68
CA ALA A 181 -33.87 -7.51 11.89
C ALA A 181 -33.27 -8.13 13.17
N GLN A 182 -32.31 -9.02 13.05
CA GLN A 182 -31.62 -9.64 14.18
C GLN A 182 -30.41 -8.83 14.65
N LEU A 183 -30.04 -7.77 13.93
CA LEU A 183 -28.84 -6.99 14.16
C LEU A 183 -29.15 -5.66 14.85
N ASP A 184 -28.54 -5.46 16.00
CA ASP A 184 -28.51 -4.19 16.69
C ASP A 184 -27.21 -3.44 16.34
N VAL A 185 -27.31 -2.35 15.60
CA VAL A 185 -26.15 -1.56 15.16
C VAL A 185 -25.31 -1.02 16.34
N HIS A 186 -25.91 -0.83 17.52
CA HIS A 186 -25.18 -0.44 18.73
C HIS A 186 -24.26 -1.53 19.29
N LYS A 187 -24.30 -2.73 18.72
CA LYS A 187 -23.38 -3.84 18.99
C LYS A 187 -22.42 -4.13 17.85
N GLU A 188 -22.37 -3.24 16.85
CA GLU A 188 -21.48 -3.40 15.70
C GLU A 188 -20.09 -2.84 15.99
N ILE A 189 -19.03 -3.59 15.62
CA ILE A 189 -17.72 -3.03 15.32
C ILE A 189 -17.71 -2.69 13.84
N PHE A 190 -17.80 -1.41 13.52
CA PHE A 190 -17.77 -0.94 12.14
C PHE A 190 -16.34 -0.70 11.67
N CYS A 191 -15.96 -1.37 10.58
CA CYS A 191 -14.74 -1.08 9.83
C CYS A 191 -15.12 -0.81 8.39
N SER A 192 -14.61 0.28 7.81
CA SER A 192 -14.91 0.61 6.42
C SER A 192 -14.04 -0.19 5.47
N TRP A 193 -14.64 -1.08 4.70
CA TRP A 193 -13.97 -1.89 3.67
C TRP A 193 -13.90 -1.20 2.29
N GLY A 194 -14.20 0.08 2.25
CA GLY A 194 -14.19 0.94 1.07
C GLY A 194 -15.40 1.85 1.02
N VAL A 195 -15.43 2.74 0.01
CA VAL A 195 -16.50 3.74 -0.14
C VAL A 195 -17.85 3.08 -0.37
N GLU A 196 -17.91 2.07 -1.26
CA GLU A 196 -19.14 1.34 -1.59
C GLU A 196 -19.74 0.65 -0.37
N PHE A 197 -18.90 0.05 0.49
CA PHE A 197 -19.35 -0.56 1.73
C PHE A 197 -19.90 0.46 2.70
N ARG A 198 -19.25 1.62 2.86
CA ARG A 198 -19.72 2.71 3.72
C ARG A 198 -21.05 3.31 3.25
N GLU A 199 -21.21 3.49 1.95
CA GLU A 199 -22.46 3.97 1.35
C GLU A 199 -23.60 2.96 1.55
N TRP A 200 -23.33 1.69 1.30
CA TRP A 200 -24.28 0.61 1.54
C TRP A 200 -24.70 0.53 3.02
N HIS A 201 -23.73 0.54 3.95
CA HIS A 201 -23.99 0.53 5.38
C HIS A 201 -24.88 1.71 5.81
N SER A 202 -24.55 2.90 5.32
CA SER A 202 -25.38 4.10 5.57
C SER A 202 -26.78 4.01 4.96
N GLY A 203 -26.94 3.26 3.87
CA GLY A 203 -28.25 3.00 3.26
C GLY A 203 -29.09 2.02 4.08
N VAL A 204 -28.45 1.03 4.71
CA VAL A 204 -29.12 -0.01 5.50
C VAL A 204 -29.54 0.50 6.89
N TRP A 205 -28.64 1.11 7.62
CA TRP A 205 -28.88 1.55 9.01
C TRP A 205 -29.14 3.07 9.15
N GLY A 206 -29.03 3.82 8.06
CA GLY A 206 -29.16 5.28 8.07
C GLY A 206 -27.83 5.98 8.37
N ARG A 207 -27.68 7.22 7.87
CA ARG A 207 -26.46 8.03 8.05
C ARG A 207 -26.18 8.44 9.50
N SER A 208 -27.18 8.37 10.36
CA SER A 208 -27.08 8.67 11.80
C SER A 208 -26.87 7.45 12.67
N ALA A 209 -26.74 6.26 12.07
CA ALA A 209 -26.45 5.04 12.81
C ALA A 209 -25.15 5.19 13.60
N LYS A 210 -25.17 4.74 14.84
CA LYS A 210 -24.01 4.79 15.74
C LYS A 210 -23.60 3.37 16.08
N PRO A 211 -22.62 2.81 15.39
CA PRO A 211 -22.04 1.53 15.78
C PRO A 211 -21.44 1.61 17.18
N LEU A 212 -21.26 0.46 17.84
CA LEU A 212 -20.59 0.38 19.15
C LEU A 212 -19.23 1.08 19.10
N VAL A 213 -18.49 0.83 18.03
CA VAL A 213 -17.20 1.46 17.74
C VAL A 213 -16.93 1.48 16.24
N GLU A 214 -16.29 2.54 15.76
CA GLU A 214 -15.75 2.65 14.41
C GLU A 214 -14.23 2.57 14.48
N VAL A 215 -13.63 1.67 13.70
CA VAL A 215 -12.17 1.44 13.64
C VAL A 215 -11.69 1.49 12.20
N ASP A 216 -10.44 1.89 12.00
CA ASP A 216 -9.73 1.91 10.71
C ASP A 216 -8.48 1.03 10.70
N SER A 217 -8.12 0.46 11.86
CA SER A 217 -6.97 -0.42 12.03
C SER A 217 -7.40 -1.88 12.18
N MET A 218 -6.80 -2.75 11.35
CA MET A 218 -7.03 -4.19 11.40
C MET A 218 -6.58 -4.79 12.75
N SER A 219 -5.49 -4.30 13.32
CA SER A 219 -5.01 -4.76 14.62
C SER A 219 -5.99 -4.45 15.73
N LEU A 220 -6.49 -3.21 15.80
CA LEU A 220 -7.49 -2.81 16.80
C LEU A 220 -8.79 -3.60 16.63
N PHE A 221 -9.25 -3.75 15.38
CA PHE A 221 -10.42 -4.53 15.01
C PHE A 221 -10.36 -5.97 15.57
N LEU A 222 -9.25 -6.68 15.34
CA LEU A 222 -9.06 -8.05 15.79
C LEU A 222 -9.08 -8.16 17.32
N HIS A 223 -8.38 -7.27 18.03
CA HIS A 223 -8.36 -7.30 19.50
C HIS A 223 -9.74 -7.05 20.11
N MET A 224 -10.50 -6.10 19.55
CA MET A 224 -11.84 -5.78 20.03
C MET A 224 -12.84 -6.89 19.73
N SER A 225 -12.77 -7.51 18.55
CA SER A 225 -13.67 -8.60 18.15
C SER A 225 -13.55 -9.83 19.06
N ALA A 226 -12.37 -10.08 19.60
CA ALA A 226 -12.15 -11.16 20.57
C ALA A 226 -12.65 -10.84 21.97
N SER A 227 -12.70 -9.55 22.35
CA SER A 227 -12.94 -9.11 23.73
C SER A 227 -14.39 -8.71 24.00
N LEU A 228 -15.12 -8.24 22.98
CA LEU A 228 -16.47 -7.68 23.12
C LEU A 228 -17.57 -8.63 22.67
N ASP A 229 -18.75 -8.50 23.23
CA ASP A 229 -19.98 -9.13 22.74
C ASP A 229 -20.59 -8.27 21.63
N CYS A 230 -20.10 -8.51 20.43
CA CYS A 230 -20.36 -7.69 19.25
C CYS A 230 -20.44 -8.54 17.99
N TRP A 231 -20.87 -7.90 16.92
CA TRP A 231 -20.84 -8.47 15.57
C TRP A 231 -20.16 -7.44 14.62
N PHE A 232 -19.72 -7.94 13.48
CA PHE A 232 -19.17 -7.11 12.41
C PHE A 232 -19.39 -7.76 11.06
N ILE A 233 -19.46 -6.94 10.01
CA ILE A 233 -19.52 -7.40 8.63
C ILE A 233 -18.16 -7.11 7.99
N CYS A 234 -17.59 -8.13 7.38
CA CYS A 234 -16.27 -8.04 6.76
C CYS A 234 -16.16 -8.92 5.51
N PRO A 235 -15.17 -8.66 4.64
CA PRO A 235 -14.84 -9.53 3.52
C PRO A 235 -14.51 -10.96 3.97
N GLU A 236 -14.79 -11.94 3.11
CA GLU A 236 -14.61 -13.36 3.39
C GLU A 236 -13.19 -13.71 3.86
N SER A 237 -12.15 -13.14 3.25
CA SER A 237 -10.77 -13.34 3.67
C SER A 237 -10.51 -12.95 5.12
N ILE A 238 -11.12 -11.85 5.57
CA ILE A 238 -10.98 -11.38 6.95
C ILE A 238 -11.79 -12.27 7.90
N ALA A 239 -13.00 -12.68 7.50
CA ALA A 239 -13.80 -13.61 8.28
C ALA A 239 -13.05 -14.93 8.54
N GLN A 240 -12.43 -15.51 7.51
CA GLN A 240 -11.63 -16.72 7.63
C GLN A 240 -10.38 -16.51 8.50
N PHE A 241 -9.71 -15.36 8.35
CA PHE A 241 -8.58 -15.00 9.19
C PHE A 241 -9.00 -14.91 10.67
N CYS A 242 -10.10 -14.21 10.98
CA CYS A 242 -10.61 -14.07 12.33
C CYS A 242 -10.94 -15.43 12.96
N ARG A 243 -11.60 -16.32 12.22
CA ARG A 243 -11.94 -17.68 12.69
C ARG A 243 -10.73 -18.52 13.03
N LYS A 244 -9.61 -18.32 12.33
CA LYS A 244 -8.38 -19.07 12.56
C LYS A 244 -7.71 -18.73 13.90
N TYR A 245 -7.85 -17.48 14.36
CA TYR A 245 -7.14 -16.97 15.53
C TYR A 245 -8.02 -16.72 16.75
N HIS A 246 -9.36 -16.76 16.59
CA HIS A 246 -10.32 -16.47 17.64
C HIS A 246 -11.51 -17.44 17.59
N ASP A 247 -12.17 -17.64 18.73
CA ASP A 247 -13.41 -18.46 18.81
C ASP A 247 -14.62 -17.66 18.31
N LEU A 248 -14.66 -17.46 16.98
CA LEU A 248 -15.69 -16.70 16.28
C LEU A 248 -16.49 -17.60 15.34
N GLU A 249 -17.75 -17.24 15.15
CA GLU A 249 -18.66 -17.84 14.16
C GLU A 249 -18.83 -16.92 12.95
N ILE A 250 -18.92 -17.55 11.78
CA ILE A 250 -19.15 -16.87 10.50
C ILE A 250 -20.57 -17.22 10.05
N HIS A 251 -21.30 -16.19 9.64
CA HIS A 251 -22.68 -16.30 9.17
C HIS A 251 -22.83 -15.67 7.78
N GLU A 252 -23.71 -16.25 6.98
CA GLU A 252 -24.18 -15.65 5.73
C GLU A 252 -25.15 -14.50 6.03
N LEU A 253 -25.15 -13.48 5.18
CA LEU A 253 -26.11 -12.38 5.26
C LEU A 253 -27.38 -12.77 4.50
N GLY A 254 -28.56 -12.67 5.14
CA GLY A 254 -29.87 -12.84 4.52
C GLY A 254 -30.34 -11.60 3.73
N PHE A 255 -29.50 -10.60 3.58
CA PHE A 255 -29.78 -9.37 2.88
C PHE A 255 -28.60 -8.97 1.96
N PRO A 256 -28.87 -8.20 0.87
CA PRO A 256 -27.83 -7.86 -0.09
C PRO A 256 -26.73 -7.01 0.53
N ALA A 257 -25.49 -7.37 0.26
CA ALA A 257 -24.29 -6.61 0.60
C ALA A 257 -23.36 -6.44 -0.63
N PRO A 258 -22.56 -5.37 -0.69
CA PRO A 258 -21.63 -5.19 -1.80
C PRO A 258 -20.56 -6.27 -1.78
N GLN A 259 -20.01 -6.56 -2.96
CA GLN A 259 -18.81 -7.37 -3.09
C GLN A 259 -17.58 -6.46 -3.09
N ARG A 260 -16.44 -7.01 -2.66
CA ARG A 260 -15.15 -6.33 -2.72
C ARG A 260 -14.24 -7.01 -3.71
N THR A 261 -13.64 -6.26 -4.62
CA THR A 261 -12.66 -6.79 -5.55
C THR A 261 -11.25 -6.37 -5.15
N ILE A 262 -10.34 -7.33 -5.10
CA ILE A 262 -8.90 -7.12 -4.93
C ILE A 262 -8.29 -7.00 -6.32
N TYR A 263 -7.50 -5.96 -6.52
CA TYR A 263 -6.79 -5.69 -7.77
C TYR A 263 -5.28 -5.75 -7.53
N LEU A 264 -4.56 -6.33 -8.48
CA LEU A 264 -3.14 -6.16 -8.65
C LEU A 264 -2.93 -4.94 -9.55
N ILE A 265 -2.11 -4.01 -9.11
CA ILE A 265 -1.69 -2.86 -9.89
C ILE A 265 -0.20 -2.94 -10.17
N GLU A 266 0.16 -2.68 -11.41
CA GLU A 266 1.54 -2.67 -11.90
C GLU A 266 1.72 -1.56 -12.93
N ARG A 267 2.95 -1.14 -13.17
CA ARG A 267 3.21 -0.20 -14.25
C ARG A 267 3.07 -0.88 -15.61
N SER A 268 2.42 -0.23 -16.57
CA SER A 268 2.19 -0.76 -17.93
C SER A 268 3.48 -1.04 -18.69
N SER A 269 4.56 -0.31 -18.38
CA SER A 269 5.92 -0.54 -18.91
C SER A 269 6.81 -1.11 -17.82
N GLN A 270 6.95 -2.43 -17.78
CA GLN A 270 7.88 -3.11 -16.87
C GLN A 270 9.30 -3.10 -17.40
N LEU A 271 10.22 -3.13 -16.47
CA LEU A 271 11.66 -3.18 -16.71
C LEU A 271 12.15 -4.63 -16.71
N ASN A 272 13.20 -4.94 -17.48
CA ASN A 272 13.63 -6.31 -17.70
C ASN A 272 14.05 -7.04 -16.41
N ASN A 273 14.68 -6.33 -15.46
CA ASN A 273 15.13 -6.90 -14.18
C ASN A 273 14.01 -7.17 -13.17
N ARG A 274 12.80 -6.65 -13.41
CA ARG A 274 11.61 -6.84 -12.56
C ARG A 274 10.66 -7.91 -13.12
N LYS A 275 10.87 -8.32 -14.37
CA LYS A 275 10.03 -9.34 -15.03
C LYS A 275 10.05 -10.67 -14.30
N HIS A 276 11.21 -11.09 -13.84
CA HIS A 276 11.36 -12.37 -13.16
C HIS A 276 10.50 -12.46 -11.88
N GLY A 277 10.60 -11.48 -10.97
CA GLY A 277 9.75 -11.42 -9.78
C GLY A 277 8.26 -11.38 -10.10
N MET A 278 7.89 -10.67 -11.18
CA MET A 278 6.51 -10.60 -11.65
C MET A 278 6.00 -11.93 -12.21
N GLU A 279 6.82 -12.64 -12.99
CA GLU A 279 6.48 -13.96 -13.54
C GLU A 279 6.25 -14.99 -12.43
N VAL A 280 7.13 -15.01 -11.41
CA VAL A 280 6.97 -15.88 -10.24
C VAL A 280 5.72 -15.50 -9.45
N LEU A 281 5.47 -14.20 -9.22
CA LEU A 281 4.27 -13.73 -8.53
C LEU A 281 2.99 -14.15 -9.26
N LEU A 282 2.92 -13.94 -10.58
CA LEU A 282 1.76 -14.32 -11.38
C LEU A 282 1.54 -15.84 -11.39
N ALA A 283 2.61 -16.63 -11.49
CA ALA A 283 2.53 -18.09 -11.39
C ALA A 283 1.96 -18.54 -10.03
N CYS A 284 2.35 -17.88 -8.93
CA CYS A 284 1.77 -18.14 -7.60
C CYS A 284 0.28 -17.79 -7.53
N LEU A 285 -0.12 -16.66 -8.12
CA LEU A 285 -1.53 -16.22 -8.12
C LEU A 285 -2.42 -17.14 -8.98
N ASP A 286 -1.93 -17.63 -10.11
CA ASP A 286 -2.69 -18.52 -11.01
C ASP A 286 -2.88 -19.93 -10.43
N GLN A 287 -1.89 -20.45 -9.69
CA GLN A 287 -1.94 -21.79 -9.13
C GLN A 287 -2.98 -21.94 -8.00
N LYS A 288 -3.43 -20.86 -7.39
CA LYS A 288 -4.22 -20.92 -6.15
C LYS A 288 -5.30 -19.85 -6.03
N LYS A 289 -6.13 -19.68 -7.05
CA LYS A 289 -7.35 -18.85 -6.90
C LYS A 289 -8.25 -19.30 -5.73
N ASP A 290 -8.16 -20.57 -5.31
CA ASP A 290 -8.97 -21.18 -4.24
C ASP A 290 -8.29 -21.23 -2.86
N LEU A 291 -7.04 -20.76 -2.72
CA LEU A 291 -6.22 -20.94 -1.51
C LEU A 291 -5.59 -19.65 -0.96
N LEU A 292 -5.94 -18.49 -1.50
CA LEU A 292 -5.46 -17.21 -0.97
C LEU A 292 -6.07 -16.83 0.38
N PHE A 293 -6.98 -17.68 0.90
CA PHE A 293 -7.65 -17.47 2.18
C PHE A 293 -7.83 -18.75 2.98
#